data_7ff513950931e6bcdd1afeb78f968778
#
_entry.id   7ff513950931e6bcdd1afeb78f968778
#
_cell.length_a   1.000
_cell.length_b   1.000
_cell.length_c   1.000
_cell.angle_alpha   90.00
_cell.angle_beta   90.00
_cell.angle_gamma   90.00
#
_symmetry.space_group_name_H-M   'P 1'
#
loop_
_entity.id
_entity.type
_entity.pdbx_description
1 polymer ?
#
loop_
_entity_poly.entity_id
_entity_poly.type
_entity_poly.pdbx_seq_one_letter_code
_entity_poly.pdbx_strand_id
1 'polypeptide(L)'
;MPSEKRQRQDEGRLSRLEQERHAKRRAQRNRNLRNLLILLGALVLVALAISVLSGDDDGDEVSTEGATSTTEGEGTDEGDGGSGDPVDVVLPGEGASITGETPCPPADGSAERTTGFEQAPPMCIDPAKTYTATIQTTEGDIVIELDDEAAPETVNNFVVLARYHFYDNVPFHRIIPGFMNQAGDPVGPTPGTGGPGYTIPDELPTGDDPYPTGTLAMANNTGQPNSGGSQWFITVEGGGGQLTPTYTAFGRVVEGQDVVDAINQYGDAATNGTPTKIIAITTVTIGEA
;
A
#
# COMPACT_ATOMS: atom_id res chain seq x y z
N MET A 1 18.95 -42.36 -27.08
CA MET A 1 17.68 -41.78 -27.57
C MET A 1 16.57 -42.28 -26.67
N PRO A 2 15.66 -41.44 -26.17
CA PRO A 2 14.52 -41.91 -25.38
C PRO A 2 13.60 -42.76 -26.27
N SER A 3 13.10 -43.89 -25.73
CA SER A 3 12.24 -44.78 -26.50
C SER A 3 10.90 -44.10 -26.83
N GLU A 4 10.35 -44.33 -28.02
CA GLU A 4 9.03 -43.79 -28.46
C GLU A 4 7.91 -43.98 -27.41
N LYS A 5 8.03 -45.03 -26.60
CA LYS A 5 7.08 -45.32 -25.51
C LYS A 5 7.13 -44.27 -24.38
N ARG A 6 8.31 -43.70 -24.07
CA ARG A 6 8.46 -42.62 -23.07
C ARG A 6 7.93 -41.33 -23.65
N GLN A 7 8.19 -40.99 -24.91
CA GLN A 7 7.65 -39.78 -25.54
C GLN A 7 6.12 -39.76 -25.54
N ARG A 8 5.46 -40.86 -25.91
CA ARG A 8 3.99 -40.97 -25.87
C ARG A 8 3.42 -40.86 -24.44
N GLN A 9 4.16 -41.33 -23.42
CA GLN A 9 3.75 -41.17 -22.02
C GLN A 9 3.86 -39.72 -21.54
N ASP A 10 4.92 -39.01 -21.93
CA ASP A 10 5.14 -37.63 -21.58
C ASP A 10 4.15 -36.70 -22.28
N GLU A 11 3.82 -36.92 -23.55
CA GLU A 11 2.77 -36.20 -24.29
C GLU A 11 1.41 -36.41 -23.65
N GLY A 12 1.07 -37.65 -23.24
CA GLY A 12 -0.19 -37.95 -22.54
C GLY A 12 -0.29 -37.30 -21.16
N ARG A 13 0.85 -37.12 -20.47
CA ARG A 13 0.91 -36.42 -19.17
C ARG A 13 0.74 -34.91 -19.34
N LEU A 14 1.39 -34.33 -20.33
CA LEU A 14 1.30 -32.92 -20.65
C LEU A 14 -0.12 -32.53 -21.04
N SER A 15 -0.77 -33.31 -21.91
CA SER A 15 -2.16 -33.04 -22.34
C SER A 15 -3.16 -33.11 -21.17
N ARG A 16 -2.96 -34.01 -20.20
CA ARG A 16 -3.80 -34.07 -18.99
C ARG A 16 -3.59 -32.84 -18.10
N LEU A 17 -2.37 -32.41 -17.91
CA LEU A 17 -2.04 -31.19 -17.12
C LEU A 17 -2.62 -29.92 -17.76
N GLU A 18 -2.60 -29.82 -19.08
CA GLU A 18 -3.24 -28.72 -19.80
C GLU A 18 -4.75 -28.73 -19.66
N GLN A 19 -5.39 -29.91 -19.77
CA GLN A 19 -6.83 -30.05 -19.56
C GLN A 19 -7.25 -29.67 -18.12
N GLU A 20 -6.48 -30.08 -17.11
CA GLU A 20 -6.71 -29.69 -15.71
C GLU A 20 -6.57 -28.17 -15.49
N ARG A 21 -5.56 -27.55 -16.11
CA ARG A 21 -5.39 -26.07 -16.08
C ARG A 21 -6.56 -25.35 -16.73
N HIS A 22 -7.02 -25.83 -17.87
CA HIS A 22 -8.19 -25.25 -18.56
C HIS A 22 -9.48 -25.44 -17.75
N ALA A 23 -9.67 -26.59 -17.11
CA ALA A 23 -10.83 -26.85 -16.24
C ALA A 23 -10.81 -25.93 -15.02
N LYS A 24 -9.66 -25.75 -14.35
CA LYS A 24 -9.50 -24.83 -13.20
C LYS A 24 -9.78 -23.38 -13.60
N ARG A 25 -9.27 -22.91 -14.75
CA ARG A 25 -9.54 -21.55 -15.26
C ARG A 25 -11.01 -21.33 -15.56
N ARG A 26 -11.70 -22.32 -16.15
CA ARG A 26 -13.16 -22.25 -16.42
C ARG A 26 -13.96 -22.21 -15.10
N ALA A 27 -13.60 -23.03 -14.12
CA ALA A 27 -14.26 -23.04 -12.82
C ALA A 27 -14.08 -21.69 -12.08
N GLN A 28 -12.89 -21.12 -12.14
CA GLN A 28 -12.59 -19.81 -11.52
C GLN A 28 -13.38 -18.69 -12.21
N ARG A 29 -13.42 -18.68 -13.57
CA ARG A 29 -14.21 -17.69 -14.34
C ARG A 29 -15.69 -17.79 -14.01
N ASN A 30 -16.24 -19.00 -13.90
CA ASN A 30 -17.65 -19.19 -13.56
C ASN A 30 -17.95 -18.75 -12.11
N ARG A 31 -17.03 -18.95 -11.17
CA ARG A 31 -17.16 -18.47 -9.79
C ARG A 31 -17.17 -16.95 -9.73
N ASN A 32 -16.24 -16.30 -10.46
CA ASN A 32 -16.16 -14.84 -10.52
C ASN A 32 -17.40 -14.24 -11.18
N LEU A 33 -17.92 -14.86 -12.27
CA LEU A 33 -19.15 -14.43 -12.93
C LEU A 33 -20.36 -14.54 -12.00
N ARG A 34 -20.45 -15.64 -11.24
CA ARG A 34 -21.51 -15.83 -10.24
C ARG A 34 -21.45 -14.77 -9.14
N ASN A 35 -20.24 -14.47 -8.64
CA ASN A 35 -20.06 -13.45 -7.61
C ASN A 35 -20.41 -12.05 -8.15
N LEU A 36 -20.06 -11.75 -9.39
CA LEU A 36 -20.44 -10.49 -10.05
C LEU A 36 -21.96 -10.37 -10.18
N LEU A 37 -22.66 -11.44 -10.57
CA LEU A 37 -24.12 -11.45 -10.66
C LEU A 37 -24.81 -11.29 -9.30
N ILE A 38 -24.23 -11.84 -8.24
CA ILE A 38 -24.73 -11.65 -6.86
C ILE A 38 -24.57 -10.20 -6.43
N LEU A 39 -23.41 -9.57 -6.72
CA LEU A 39 -23.18 -8.16 -6.41
C LEU A 39 -24.11 -7.22 -7.19
N LEU A 40 -24.34 -7.47 -8.48
CA LEU A 40 -25.29 -6.72 -9.28
C LEU A 40 -26.73 -6.88 -8.78
N GLY A 41 -27.12 -8.11 -8.37
CA GLY A 41 -28.42 -8.37 -7.77
C GLY A 41 -28.63 -7.62 -6.45
N ALA A 42 -27.59 -7.56 -5.59
CA ALA A 42 -27.62 -6.80 -4.34
C ALA A 42 -27.77 -5.29 -4.58
N LEU A 43 -27.05 -4.73 -5.58
CA LEU A 43 -27.18 -3.33 -5.97
C LEU A 43 -28.59 -2.97 -6.45
N VAL A 44 -29.22 -3.84 -7.25
CA VAL A 44 -30.60 -3.64 -7.72
C VAL A 44 -31.59 -3.65 -6.55
N LEU A 45 -31.40 -4.55 -5.59
CA LEU A 45 -32.26 -4.61 -4.40
C LEU A 45 -32.11 -3.37 -3.51
N VAL A 46 -30.89 -2.84 -3.35
CA VAL A 46 -30.66 -1.58 -2.62
C VAL A 46 -31.30 -0.39 -3.34
N ALA A 47 -31.17 -0.31 -4.68
CA ALA A 47 -31.82 0.73 -5.46
C ALA A 47 -33.36 0.69 -5.36
N LEU A 48 -33.95 -0.52 -5.37
CA LEU A 48 -35.39 -0.70 -5.17
C LEU A 48 -35.84 -0.32 -3.73
N ALA A 49 -35.01 -0.63 -2.72
CA ALA A 49 -35.30 -0.23 -1.35
C ALA A 49 -35.28 1.29 -1.16
N ILE A 50 -34.34 1.99 -1.81
CA ILE A 50 -34.26 3.45 -1.80
C ILE A 50 -35.47 4.07 -2.50
N SER A 51 -35.94 3.51 -3.63
CA SER A 51 -37.13 3.98 -4.35
C SER A 51 -38.42 3.86 -3.54
N VAL A 52 -38.51 2.87 -2.66
CA VAL A 52 -39.72 2.68 -1.83
C VAL A 52 -39.73 3.58 -0.61
N LEU A 53 -38.54 4.06 -0.14
CA LEU A 53 -38.45 5.01 0.98
C LEU A 53 -38.50 6.48 0.56
N SER A 54 -38.46 6.80 -0.75
CA SER A 54 -38.59 8.16 -1.28
C SER A 54 -40.00 8.38 -1.82
N GLY A 55 -41.01 8.20 -0.96
CA GLY A 55 -42.37 8.63 -1.22
C GLY A 55 -42.51 10.10 -0.81
N ASP A 56 -43.07 10.89 -1.74
CA ASP A 56 -43.31 12.31 -1.69
C ASP A 56 -43.81 12.84 -0.34
N ASP A 57 -43.22 13.94 0.08
CA ASP A 57 -43.96 14.94 0.87
C ASP A 57 -43.47 16.34 0.47
N ASP A 58 -44.45 17.08 -0.10
CA ASP A 58 -44.34 18.49 -0.48
C ASP A 58 -44.46 19.40 0.78
N GLY A 59 -43.67 20.47 0.84
CA GLY A 59 -44.16 21.69 1.51
C GLY A 59 -43.26 22.26 2.58
N ASP A 60 -42.88 23.49 2.27
CA ASP A 60 -42.71 24.69 3.09
C ASP A 60 -41.31 25.19 3.41
N GLU A 61 -41.04 26.30 2.72
CA GLU A 61 -40.04 27.32 3.04
C GLU A 61 -40.28 27.92 4.45
N VAL A 62 -39.21 28.03 5.25
CA VAL A 62 -39.07 29.10 6.25
C VAL A 62 -37.60 29.53 6.34
N SER A 63 -37.35 30.74 5.87
CA SER A 63 -36.16 31.54 6.20
C SER A 63 -36.19 31.93 7.69
N THR A 64 -35.07 31.90 8.37
CA THR A 64 -34.67 33.00 9.28
C THR A 64 -33.24 32.89 9.80
N GLU A 65 -32.51 33.92 9.57
CA GLU A 65 -31.39 34.60 10.20
C GLU A 65 -30.90 34.15 11.59
N GLY A 66 -29.59 34.09 11.71
CA GLY A 66 -28.74 34.84 12.65
C GLY A 66 -28.79 34.44 14.13
N ALA A 67 -27.63 34.05 14.64
CA ALA A 67 -27.10 34.61 15.89
C ALA A 67 -25.69 34.10 16.20
N THR A 68 -24.77 35.04 16.23
CA THR A 68 -23.46 35.02 16.89
C THR A 68 -23.65 34.86 18.40
N SER A 69 -22.88 34.01 19.05
CA SER A 69 -22.64 34.12 20.49
C SER A 69 -21.25 33.65 20.86
N THR A 70 -20.42 34.61 21.17
CA THR A 70 -19.15 34.51 21.90
C THR A 70 -19.47 34.26 23.37
N THR A 71 -18.77 33.33 24.01
CA THR A 71 -18.60 33.35 25.47
C THR A 71 -17.22 32.79 25.85
N GLU A 72 -16.40 33.68 26.38
CA GLU A 72 -15.20 33.42 27.13
C GLU A 72 -15.57 32.83 28.51
N GLY A 73 -14.72 31.93 29.01
CA GLY A 73 -14.80 31.43 30.38
C GLY A 73 -13.50 30.73 30.80
N GLU A 74 -12.66 31.45 31.52
CA GLU A 74 -11.50 30.98 32.25
C GLU A 74 -11.88 29.96 33.33
N GLY A 75 -10.96 29.02 33.61
CA GLY A 75 -11.00 28.22 34.84
C GLY A 75 -9.94 27.15 34.91
N THR A 76 -8.86 27.44 35.59
CA THR A 76 -7.73 26.63 36.08
C THR A 76 -8.17 25.32 36.74
N ASP A 77 -7.44 24.21 36.58
CA ASP A 77 -6.60 23.63 37.63
C ASP A 77 -5.86 22.32 37.22
N GLU A 78 -4.78 22.08 37.91
CA GLU A 78 -3.70 21.15 37.66
C GLU A 78 -4.08 19.66 37.86
N GLY A 79 -3.44 18.79 37.03
CA GLY A 79 -3.46 17.33 37.20
C GLY A 79 -2.40 16.66 36.33
N ASP A 80 -1.20 16.57 36.87
CA ASP A 80 -0.06 15.79 36.37
C ASP A 80 -0.45 14.33 36.06
N GLY A 81 -0.21 13.90 34.85
CA GLY A 81 -0.34 12.54 34.39
C GLY A 81 0.11 12.41 32.94
N GLY A 82 1.40 12.05 32.75
CA GLY A 82 2.02 11.95 31.44
C GLY A 82 1.22 11.14 30.43
N SER A 83 0.46 11.81 29.64
CA SER A 83 -0.10 11.34 28.37
C SER A 83 0.62 12.16 27.30
N GLY A 84 1.45 11.48 26.51
CA GLY A 84 1.99 12.11 25.32
C GLY A 84 0.82 12.67 24.53
N ASP A 85 0.88 13.98 24.24
CA ASP A 85 -0.12 14.66 23.43
C ASP A 85 -0.34 13.84 22.14
N PRO A 86 -1.60 13.65 21.69
CA PRO A 86 -1.83 13.05 20.39
C PRO A 86 -1.12 13.91 19.35
N VAL A 87 -0.13 13.34 18.68
CA VAL A 87 0.55 14.01 17.58
C VAL A 87 -0.54 14.35 16.57
N ASP A 88 -0.80 15.64 16.35
CA ASP A 88 -1.72 16.09 15.32
C ASP A 88 -1.14 15.60 13.98
N VAL A 89 -1.71 14.52 13.46
CA VAL A 89 -1.29 13.95 12.17
C VAL A 89 -1.80 14.89 11.08
N VAL A 90 -0.91 15.71 10.59
CA VAL A 90 -1.18 16.54 9.42
C VAL A 90 -1.10 15.64 8.20
N LEU A 91 -2.24 15.35 7.56
CA LEU A 91 -2.26 14.60 6.31
C LEU A 91 -1.51 15.38 5.22
N PRO A 92 -0.83 14.69 4.30
CA PRO A 92 -0.01 15.33 3.30
C PRO A 92 -0.87 16.15 2.34
N GLY A 93 -0.47 17.39 2.07
CA GLY A 93 -0.96 18.16 0.92
C GLY A 93 -0.39 17.62 -0.39
N GLU A 94 -0.86 18.14 -1.53
CA GLU A 94 -0.23 17.86 -2.81
C GLU A 94 1.22 18.39 -2.82
N GLY A 95 2.16 17.57 -3.33
CA GLY A 95 3.53 17.98 -3.60
C GLY A 95 3.67 18.58 -5.00
N ALA A 96 4.88 19.03 -5.35
CA ALA A 96 5.21 19.45 -6.71
C ALA A 96 5.04 18.30 -7.72
N SER A 97 5.00 18.65 -9.01
CA SER A 97 4.97 17.69 -10.12
C SER A 97 6.11 17.93 -11.08
N ILE A 98 6.76 16.86 -11.54
CA ILE A 98 7.81 16.88 -12.55
C ILE A 98 7.24 16.38 -13.88
N THR A 99 7.38 17.20 -14.93
CA THR A 99 7.04 16.83 -16.30
C THR A 99 8.31 16.49 -17.09
N GLY A 100 8.23 15.48 -17.96
CA GLY A 100 9.38 14.95 -18.69
C GLY A 100 10.19 13.96 -17.86
N GLU A 101 11.50 13.95 -18.10
CA GLU A 101 12.43 13.05 -17.38
C GLU A 101 12.52 13.40 -15.90
N THR A 102 12.46 12.40 -15.04
CA THR A 102 12.63 12.55 -13.60
C THR A 102 14.14 12.63 -13.27
N PRO A 103 14.66 13.76 -12.80
CA PRO A 103 16.09 13.83 -12.43
C PRO A 103 16.35 13.04 -11.15
N CYS A 104 17.62 12.62 -10.96
CA CYS A 104 18.03 12.03 -9.69
C CYS A 104 18.03 13.12 -8.59
N PRO A 105 17.31 12.91 -7.48
CA PRO A 105 17.29 13.87 -6.38
C PRO A 105 18.62 13.90 -5.64
N PRO A 106 18.97 15.02 -5.00
CA PRO A 106 20.12 15.11 -4.11
C PRO A 106 20.06 14.07 -2.99
N ALA A 107 21.20 13.43 -2.68
CA ALA A 107 21.27 12.42 -1.63
C ALA A 107 21.13 13.01 -0.21
N ASP A 108 21.31 14.31 -0.05
CA ASP A 108 21.26 15.03 1.23
C ASP A 108 19.83 15.38 1.69
N GLY A 109 18.80 14.96 0.94
CA GLY A 109 17.40 15.22 1.27
C GLY A 109 16.96 16.68 1.08
N SER A 110 17.71 17.47 0.29
CA SER A 110 17.39 18.88 0.02
C SER A 110 16.37 19.09 -1.12
N ALA A 111 15.86 18.02 -1.72
CA ALA A 111 14.85 18.12 -2.77
C ALA A 111 13.53 18.68 -2.23
N GLU A 112 12.79 19.41 -3.07
CA GLU A 112 11.43 19.80 -2.76
C GLU A 112 10.50 18.58 -2.78
N ARG A 113 9.49 18.57 -1.87
CA ARG A 113 8.50 17.52 -1.85
C ARG A 113 7.77 17.43 -3.19
N THR A 114 7.91 16.29 -3.85
CA THR A 114 7.32 16.00 -5.16
C THR A 114 6.51 14.73 -5.11
N THR A 115 5.26 14.76 -5.59
CA THR A 115 4.34 13.62 -5.55
C THR A 115 3.77 13.22 -6.91
N GLY A 116 4.05 14.02 -7.95
CA GLY A 116 3.65 13.71 -9.33
C GLY A 116 4.84 13.62 -10.26
N PHE A 117 4.92 12.55 -11.07
CA PHE A 117 5.99 12.34 -12.03
C PHE A 117 5.40 11.81 -13.34
N GLU A 118 5.79 12.41 -14.47
CA GLU A 118 5.35 11.94 -15.79
C GLU A 118 6.09 10.66 -16.20
N GLN A 119 7.34 10.48 -15.76
CA GLN A 119 8.17 9.33 -16.11
C GLN A 119 8.85 8.74 -14.87
N ALA A 120 9.06 7.42 -14.91
CA ALA A 120 9.88 6.74 -13.90
C ALA A 120 11.31 7.31 -13.88
N PRO A 121 11.97 7.36 -12.71
CA PRO A 121 13.34 7.84 -12.60
C PRO A 121 14.31 6.93 -13.36
N PRO A 122 15.42 7.47 -13.88
CA PRO A 122 16.54 6.64 -14.31
C PRO A 122 17.18 5.94 -13.11
N MET A 123 18.17 5.08 -13.34
CA MET A 123 18.95 4.50 -12.25
C MET A 123 19.75 5.61 -11.54
N CYS A 124 19.40 5.89 -10.29
CA CYS A 124 19.98 6.93 -9.44
C CYS A 124 20.79 6.37 -8.27
N ILE A 125 20.63 5.09 -7.96
CA ILE A 125 21.43 4.39 -6.94
C ILE A 125 22.74 3.90 -7.55
N ASP A 126 23.79 3.82 -6.71
CA ASP A 126 25.09 3.25 -7.07
C ASP A 126 25.12 1.77 -6.66
N PRO A 127 25.24 0.82 -7.61
CA PRO A 127 25.25 -0.61 -7.30
C PRO A 127 26.48 -1.08 -6.48
N ALA A 128 27.45 -0.19 -6.23
CA ALA A 128 28.57 -0.50 -5.35
C ALA A 128 28.32 -0.15 -3.88
N LYS A 129 27.15 0.44 -3.57
CA LYS A 129 26.74 0.83 -2.22
C LYS A 129 25.62 -0.07 -1.71
N THR A 130 25.44 -0.09 -0.40
CA THR A 130 24.26 -0.66 0.25
C THR A 130 23.36 0.45 0.75
N TYR A 131 22.06 0.20 0.79
CA TYR A 131 21.07 1.19 1.13
C TYR A 131 20.23 0.76 2.33
N THR A 132 20.00 1.70 3.24
CA THR A 132 19.06 1.52 4.35
C THR A 132 18.00 2.62 4.32
N ALA A 133 16.78 2.30 4.72
CA ALA A 133 15.72 3.28 4.89
C ALA A 133 15.32 3.35 6.36
N THR A 134 15.33 4.53 6.96
CA THR A 134 14.70 4.79 8.24
C THR A 134 13.35 5.42 7.99
N ILE A 135 12.29 4.67 8.23
CA ILE A 135 10.90 5.13 8.15
C ILE A 135 10.50 5.61 9.54
N GLN A 136 10.45 6.92 9.75
CA GLN A 136 9.96 7.51 10.99
C GLN A 136 8.44 7.55 10.93
N THR A 137 7.79 7.04 11.97
CA THR A 137 6.33 7.01 12.06
C THR A 137 5.83 7.65 13.35
N THR A 138 4.53 7.91 13.45
CA THR A 138 3.90 8.37 14.68
C THR A 138 3.91 7.34 15.80
N GLU A 139 4.29 6.09 15.52
CA GLU A 139 4.40 4.99 16.50
C GLU A 139 5.86 4.63 16.82
N GLY A 140 6.84 5.22 16.12
CA GLY A 140 8.27 4.95 16.27
C GLY A 140 8.97 4.74 14.94
N ASP A 141 10.25 4.42 15.00
CA ASP A 141 11.10 4.27 13.84
C ASP A 141 11.20 2.81 13.40
N ILE A 142 11.21 2.58 12.09
CA ILE A 142 11.42 1.28 11.45
C ILE A 142 12.64 1.42 10.55
N VAL A 143 13.67 0.59 10.78
CA VAL A 143 14.87 0.57 9.93
C VAL A 143 14.81 -0.64 9.01
N ILE A 144 14.99 -0.40 7.72
CA ILE A 144 14.90 -1.40 6.66
C ILE A 144 16.23 -1.46 5.91
N GLU A 145 16.78 -2.63 5.77
CA GLU A 145 17.83 -2.94 4.80
C GLU A 145 17.18 -3.17 3.44
N LEU A 146 17.57 -2.39 2.44
CA LEU A 146 17.07 -2.51 1.07
C LEU A 146 17.89 -3.53 0.28
N ASP A 147 17.24 -4.35 -0.53
CA ASP A 147 17.85 -5.44 -1.31
C ASP A 147 17.98 -5.01 -2.79
N ASP A 148 18.96 -4.16 -3.05
CA ASP A 148 19.25 -3.64 -4.40
C ASP A 148 19.93 -4.66 -5.32
N GLU A 149 20.39 -5.80 -4.79
CA GLU A 149 20.86 -6.94 -5.60
C GLU A 149 19.68 -7.73 -6.17
N ALA A 150 18.65 -8.01 -5.36
CA ALA A 150 17.48 -8.79 -5.78
C ALA A 150 16.45 -7.93 -6.54
N ALA A 151 16.32 -6.63 -6.22
CA ALA A 151 15.30 -5.76 -6.78
C ALA A 151 15.83 -4.33 -7.08
N PRO A 152 16.84 -4.19 -7.97
CA PRO A 152 17.51 -2.91 -8.21
C PRO A 152 16.59 -1.79 -8.72
N GLU A 153 15.63 -2.08 -9.60
CA GLU A 153 14.71 -1.07 -10.12
C GLU A 153 13.72 -0.61 -9.06
N THR A 154 13.23 -1.53 -8.23
CA THR A 154 12.29 -1.24 -7.15
C THR A 154 12.96 -0.47 -6.02
N VAL A 155 14.19 -0.85 -5.63
CA VAL A 155 14.98 -0.10 -4.63
C VAL A 155 15.31 1.28 -5.15
N ASN A 156 15.76 1.41 -6.40
CA ASN A 156 16.00 2.71 -7.04
C ASN A 156 14.76 3.61 -6.97
N ASN A 157 13.61 3.09 -7.37
CA ASN A 157 12.35 3.80 -7.33
C ASN A 157 12.00 4.28 -5.92
N PHE A 158 12.08 3.39 -4.92
CA PHE A 158 11.79 3.72 -3.52
C PHE A 158 12.75 4.80 -2.98
N VAL A 159 14.05 4.67 -3.24
CA VAL A 159 15.08 5.64 -2.82
C VAL A 159 14.82 7.00 -3.44
N VAL A 160 14.52 7.07 -4.74
CA VAL A 160 14.22 8.33 -5.43
C VAL A 160 12.98 8.98 -4.86
N LEU A 161 11.88 8.24 -4.67
CA LEU A 161 10.67 8.77 -4.08
C LEU A 161 10.88 9.25 -2.65
N ALA A 162 11.62 8.50 -1.82
CA ALA A 162 11.96 8.92 -0.45
C ALA A 162 12.75 10.23 -0.43
N ARG A 163 13.76 10.37 -1.30
CA ARG A 163 14.58 11.60 -1.43
C ARG A 163 13.79 12.80 -1.96
N TYR A 164 12.70 12.58 -2.71
CA TYR A 164 11.74 13.62 -3.09
C TYR A 164 10.67 13.89 -2.01
N HIS A 165 10.83 13.38 -0.81
CA HIS A 165 9.86 13.54 0.29
C HIS A 165 8.44 13.09 -0.07
N PHE A 166 8.35 12.14 -0.99
CA PHE A 166 7.08 11.59 -1.47
C PHE A 166 6.26 10.98 -0.33
N TYR A 167 6.94 10.30 0.59
CA TYR A 167 6.33 9.58 1.69
C TYR A 167 6.07 10.43 2.94
N ASP A 168 6.48 11.69 2.97
CA ASP A 168 6.32 12.55 4.14
C ASP A 168 4.84 12.79 4.45
N ASN A 169 4.47 12.51 5.70
CA ASN A 169 3.12 12.56 6.25
C ASN A 169 2.11 11.58 5.60
N VAL A 170 2.58 10.59 4.84
CA VAL A 170 1.72 9.57 4.19
C VAL A 170 1.23 8.57 5.23
N PRO A 171 -0.11 8.34 5.34
CA PRO A 171 -0.65 7.40 6.31
C PRO A 171 -0.51 5.94 5.85
N PHE A 172 -0.49 5.04 6.83
CA PHE A 172 -0.81 3.64 6.58
C PHE A 172 -2.31 3.55 6.31
N HIS A 173 -2.67 3.42 5.05
CA HIS A 173 -4.08 3.45 4.62
C HIS A 173 -4.78 2.08 4.73
N ARG A 174 -4.00 0.99 4.87
CA ARG A 174 -4.54 -0.37 5.01
C ARG A 174 -3.66 -1.19 5.95
N ILE A 175 -4.25 -1.66 7.04
CA ILE A 175 -3.59 -2.50 8.06
C ILE A 175 -4.45 -3.75 8.26
N ILE A 176 -3.94 -4.92 7.89
CA ILE A 176 -4.66 -6.17 8.10
C ILE A 176 -4.00 -6.93 9.25
N PRO A 177 -4.72 -7.15 10.37
CA PRO A 177 -4.19 -7.86 11.53
C PRO A 177 -3.68 -9.25 11.17
N GLY A 178 -2.45 -9.57 11.62
CA GLY A 178 -1.80 -10.85 11.36
C GLY A 178 -1.40 -11.09 9.90
N PHE A 179 -1.37 -10.01 9.08
CA PHE A 179 -0.98 -10.10 7.68
C PHE A 179 0.04 -9.04 7.28
N MET A 180 -0.35 -7.76 7.20
CA MET A 180 0.56 -6.70 6.73
C MET A 180 0.08 -5.29 7.08
N ASN A 181 1.01 -4.32 7.02
CA ASN A 181 0.76 -2.88 7.10
C ASN A 181 1.14 -2.24 5.75
N GLN A 182 0.18 -1.58 5.07
CA GLN A 182 0.37 -0.98 3.73
C GLN A 182 0.30 0.54 3.79
N ALA A 183 1.26 1.18 3.10
CA ALA A 183 1.39 2.63 2.97
C ALA A 183 1.84 3.02 1.54
N GLY A 184 2.24 4.28 1.34
CA GLY A 184 2.83 4.76 0.10
C GLY A 184 1.83 5.33 -0.91
N ASP A 185 0.61 5.65 -0.48
CA ASP A 185 -0.35 6.42 -1.25
C ASP A 185 -0.29 7.89 -0.80
N PRO A 186 0.33 8.80 -1.57
CA PRO A 186 0.60 10.17 -1.11
C PRO A 186 -0.61 11.09 -1.17
N VAL A 187 -1.58 10.76 -2.00
CA VAL A 187 -2.69 11.67 -2.32
C VAL A 187 -3.92 10.86 -2.66
N GLY A 188 -5.00 11.07 -1.96
CA GLY A 188 -6.27 10.62 -2.50
C GLY A 188 -7.41 10.70 -1.51
N PRO A 189 -8.58 11.18 -1.96
CA PRO A 189 -9.81 11.05 -1.20
C PRO A 189 -10.21 9.57 -1.03
N THR A 190 -9.63 8.69 -1.84
CA THR A 190 -9.84 7.24 -1.74
C THR A 190 -8.50 6.56 -1.45
N PRO A 191 -8.27 6.15 -0.20
CA PRO A 191 -7.03 5.48 0.20
C PRO A 191 -6.72 4.26 -0.68
N GLY A 192 -5.45 4.13 -1.06
CA GLY A 192 -4.96 3.00 -1.85
C GLY A 192 -5.12 3.14 -3.37
N THR A 193 -5.55 4.30 -3.88
CA THR A 193 -5.70 4.54 -5.33
C THR A 193 -4.65 5.45 -5.94
N GLY A 194 -3.86 6.13 -5.10
CA GLY A 194 -2.80 7.03 -5.53
C GLY A 194 -1.49 6.33 -5.86
N GLY A 195 -0.60 7.07 -6.54
CA GLY A 195 0.72 6.62 -6.94
C GLY A 195 1.55 7.75 -7.52
N PRO A 196 2.77 7.48 -8.00
CA PRO A 196 3.70 8.51 -8.46
C PRO A 196 3.36 9.06 -9.87
N GLY A 197 2.45 8.42 -10.62
CA GLY A 197 2.10 8.78 -12.00
C GLY A 197 2.65 7.81 -13.04
N TYR A 198 3.47 6.85 -12.65
CA TYR A 198 4.04 5.79 -13.48
C TYR A 198 4.00 4.45 -12.76
N THR A 199 4.37 3.39 -13.46
CA THR A 199 4.57 2.05 -12.89
C THR A 199 5.95 1.52 -13.22
N ILE A 200 6.41 0.54 -12.42
CA ILE A 200 7.71 -0.12 -12.57
C ILE A 200 7.52 -1.62 -12.84
N PRO A 201 8.51 -2.29 -13.47
CA PRO A 201 8.50 -3.73 -13.65
C PRO A 201 8.51 -4.51 -12.32
N ASP A 202 7.96 -5.72 -12.33
CA ASP A 202 8.04 -6.64 -11.20
C ASP A 202 9.42 -7.33 -11.18
N GLU A 203 10.06 -7.38 -10.01
CA GLU A 203 11.29 -8.12 -9.71
C GLU A 203 10.95 -9.20 -8.68
N LEU A 204 10.36 -10.31 -9.16
CA LEU A 204 9.72 -11.29 -8.30
C LEU A 204 10.72 -12.15 -7.53
N PRO A 205 10.52 -12.35 -6.22
CA PRO A 205 11.41 -13.16 -5.41
C PRO A 205 11.34 -14.64 -5.80
N THR A 206 12.45 -15.35 -5.58
CA THR A 206 12.58 -16.78 -5.78
C THR A 206 12.80 -17.48 -4.44
N GLY A 207 12.41 -18.75 -4.32
CA GLY A 207 12.59 -19.56 -3.12
C GLY A 207 11.29 -20.04 -2.49
N ASP A 208 11.42 -20.79 -1.40
CA ASP A 208 10.28 -21.47 -0.74
C ASP A 208 9.56 -20.57 0.27
N ASP A 209 10.24 -19.55 0.83
CA ASP A 209 9.68 -18.55 1.74
C ASP A 209 10.06 -17.13 1.28
N PRO A 210 9.37 -16.60 0.27
CA PRO A 210 9.73 -15.33 -0.35
C PRO A 210 9.37 -14.09 0.49
N TYR A 211 8.55 -14.25 1.53
CA TYR A 211 8.08 -13.14 2.35
C TYR A 211 8.11 -13.46 3.85
N PRO A 212 9.30 -13.69 4.45
CA PRO A 212 9.41 -13.84 5.89
C PRO A 212 8.89 -12.59 6.62
N THR A 213 8.65 -12.71 7.92
CA THR A 213 8.24 -11.57 8.77
C THR A 213 9.19 -10.38 8.60
N GLY A 214 8.63 -9.19 8.48
CA GLY A 214 9.37 -7.95 8.28
C GLY A 214 9.79 -7.70 6.83
N THR A 215 9.32 -8.49 5.85
CA THR A 215 9.58 -8.21 4.43
C THR A 215 8.88 -6.92 3.99
N LEU A 216 9.64 -6.01 3.38
CA LEU A 216 9.12 -4.88 2.64
C LEU A 216 8.87 -5.31 1.19
N ALA A 217 7.61 -5.24 0.73
CA ALA A 217 7.22 -5.66 -0.60
C ALA A 217 6.41 -4.60 -1.33
N MET A 218 6.62 -4.47 -2.65
CA MET A 218 5.89 -3.53 -3.50
C MET A 218 4.46 -4.02 -3.73
N ALA A 219 3.49 -3.18 -3.40
CA ALA A 219 2.10 -3.43 -3.72
C ALA A 219 1.85 -3.25 -5.22
N ASN A 220 0.97 -4.05 -5.79
CA ASN A 220 0.58 -3.97 -7.19
C ASN A 220 -0.93 -4.14 -7.35
N ASN A 221 -1.45 -3.83 -8.53
CA ASN A 221 -2.84 -4.11 -8.86
C ASN A 221 -3.01 -5.62 -9.05
N THR A 222 -3.75 -6.25 -8.14
CA THR A 222 -3.92 -7.70 -8.12
C THR A 222 -4.24 -8.30 -9.50
N GLY A 223 -3.36 -9.18 -9.97
CA GLY A 223 -3.48 -9.84 -11.26
C GLY A 223 -2.98 -9.03 -12.47
N GLN A 224 -2.37 -7.86 -12.25
CA GLN A 224 -1.72 -7.05 -13.28
C GLN A 224 -0.21 -7.01 -13.01
N PRO A 225 0.62 -7.71 -13.80
CA PRO A 225 2.08 -7.60 -13.70
C PRO A 225 2.56 -6.18 -14.02
N ASN A 226 3.71 -5.80 -13.46
CA ASN A 226 4.35 -4.50 -13.70
C ASN A 226 3.44 -3.30 -13.39
N SER A 227 2.67 -3.40 -12.33
CA SER A 227 1.76 -2.34 -11.86
C SER A 227 2.15 -1.75 -10.51
N GLY A 228 3.33 -2.08 -10.00
CA GLY A 228 3.95 -1.44 -8.84
C GLY A 228 4.25 0.03 -9.13
N GLY A 229 4.24 0.86 -8.09
CA GLY A 229 4.53 2.30 -8.21
C GLY A 229 5.16 2.83 -6.94
N SER A 230 4.35 3.41 -6.04
CA SER A 230 4.83 3.94 -4.75
C SER A 230 4.32 3.18 -3.54
N GLN A 231 3.25 2.41 -3.67
CA GLN A 231 2.65 1.71 -2.53
C GLN A 231 3.42 0.44 -2.20
N TRP A 232 3.63 0.22 -0.92
CA TRP A 232 4.35 -0.94 -0.39
C TRP A 232 3.68 -1.42 0.91
N PHE A 233 4.04 -2.63 1.33
CA PHE A 233 3.59 -3.18 2.59
C PHE A 233 4.72 -3.90 3.32
N ILE A 234 4.60 -3.96 4.66
CA ILE A 234 5.48 -4.75 5.52
C ILE A 234 4.70 -5.93 6.08
N THR A 235 5.23 -7.14 5.92
CA THR A 235 4.63 -8.36 6.48
C THR A 235 4.85 -8.43 7.99
N VAL A 236 3.82 -8.92 8.71
CA VAL A 236 3.93 -9.26 10.13
C VAL A 236 4.02 -10.78 10.31
N GLU A 237 4.14 -11.26 11.55
CA GLU A 237 4.26 -12.69 11.86
C GLU A 237 3.14 -13.51 11.21
N GLY A 238 3.52 -14.53 10.44
CA GLY A 238 2.62 -15.42 9.72
C GLY A 238 1.98 -14.82 8.46
N GLY A 239 2.15 -13.52 8.21
CA GLY A 239 1.53 -12.83 7.08
C GLY A 239 2.08 -13.27 5.72
N GLY A 240 3.39 -13.42 5.63
CA GLY A 240 4.05 -13.79 4.37
C GLY A 240 3.60 -15.13 3.80
N GLY A 241 3.32 -16.11 4.65
CA GLY A 241 2.82 -17.43 4.23
C GLY A 241 1.43 -17.40 3.54
N GLN A 242 0.74 -16.28 3.57
CA GLN A 242 -0.55 -16.08 2.90
C GLN A 242 -0.39 -15.54 1.47
N LEU A 243 0.82 -15.12 1.09
CA LEU A 243 1.12 -14.49 -0.20
C LEU A 243 1.54 -15.53 -1.25
N THR A 244 1.13 -15.28 -2.48
CA THR A 244 1.74 -15.90 -3.66
C THR A 244 2.92 -15.03 -4.11
N PRO A 245 4.01 -15.59 -4.71
CA PRO A 245 5.20 -14.83 -5.12
C PRO A 245 4.91 -13.96 -6.36
N THR A 246 4.06 -12.94 -6.19
CA THR A 246 3.63 -11.99 -7.24
C THR A 246 3.92 -10.54 -6.87
N TYR A 247 4.61 -10.31 -5.76
CA TYR A 247 5.02 -8.99 -5.28
C TYR A 247 6.54 -8.92 -5.24
N THR A 248 7.13 -7.81 -5.66
CA THR A 248 8.56 -7.60 -5.52
C THR A 248 8.92 -7.42 -4.05
N ALA A 249 9.69 -8.35 -3.46
CA ALA A 249 10.31 -8.16 -2.16
C ALA A 249 11.61 -7.37 -2.37
N PHE A 250 11.74 -6.20 -1.72
CA PHE A 250 12.85 -5.29 -1.99
C PHE A 250 13.55 -4.76 -0.73
N GLY A 251 13.25 -5.36 0.43
CA GLY A 251 13.91 -5.04 1.68
C GLY A 251 13.33 -5.83 2.85
N ARG A 252 13.97 -5.66 4.01
CA ARG A 252 13.53 -6.30 5.26
C ARG A 252 13.78 -5.39 6.45
N VAL A 253 12.92 -5.48 7.45
CA VAL A 253 13.08 -4.79 8.73
C VAL A 253 14.29 -5.38 9.46
N VAL A 254 15.21 -4.51 9.88
CA VAL A 254 16.38 -4.87 10.69
C VAL A 254 16.30 -4.29 12.11
N GLU A 255 15.54 -3.19 12.29
CA GLU A 255 15.22 -2.61 13.60
C GLU A 255 13.76 -2.10 13.58
N GLY A 256 13.08 -2.11 14.73
CA GLY A 256 11.70 -1.62 14.87
C GLY A 256 10.61 -2.62 14.44
N GLN A 257 10.87 -3.94 14.49
CA GLN A 257 9.81 -4.94 14.26
C GLN A 257 8.67 -4.82 15.28
N ASP A 258 8.97 -4.46 16.51
CA ASP A 258 7.99 -4.16 17.56
C ASP A 258 7.08 -2.96 17.21
N VAL A 259 7.62 -1.95 16.52
CA VAL A 259 6.84 -0.82 15.98
C VAL A 259 5.91 -1.31 14.85
N VAL A 260 6.41 -2.17 13.93
CA VAL A 260 5.59 -2.78 12.88
C VAL A 260 4.43 -3.56 13.48
N ASP A 261 4.69 -4.35 14.53
CA ASP A 261 3.69 -5.17 15.21
C ASP A 261 2.70 -4.30 16.01
N ALA A 262 3.16 -3.19 16.61
CA ALA A 262 2.29 -2.21 17.28
C ALA A 262 1.35 -1.53 16.27
N ILE A 263 1.85 -1.11 15.12
CA ILE A 263 1.03 -0.56 14.02
C ILE A 263 -0.04 -1.57 13.60
N ASN A 264 0.30 -2.85 13.51
CA ASN A 264 -0.63 -3.89 13.05
C ASN A 264 -1.83 -4.08 14.00
N GLN A 265 -1.73 -3.68 15.26
CA GLN A 265 -2.84 -3.73 16.22
C GLN A 265 -3.98 -2.73 15.90
N TYR A 266 -3.69 -1.71 15.11
CA TYR A 266 -4.69 -0.71 14.70
C TYR A 266 -5.47 -1.09 13.44
N GLY A 267 -5.26 -2.29 12.89
CA GLY A 267 -6.03 -2.80 11.76
C GLY A 267 -7.41 -3.28 12.18
N ASP A 268 -8.40 -3.14 11.29
CA ASP A 268 -9.73 -3.72 11.45
C ASP A 268 -10.01 -4.72 10.33
N ALA A 269 -10.03 -6.00 10.68
CA ALA A 269 -10.32 -7.09 9.74
C ALA A 269 -11.74 -7.03 9.17
N ALA A 270 -12.70 -6.43 9.89
CA ALA A 270 -14.09 -6.33 9.45
C ALA A 270 -14.27 -5.32 8.30
N THR A 271 -13.38 -4.33 8.22
CA THR A 271 -13.40 -3.26 7.20
C THR A 271 -12.37 -3.46 6.09
N ASN A 272 -11.80 -4.68 5.96
CA ASN A 272 -10.72 -4.99 5.02
C ASN A 272 -9.43 -4.17 5.29
N GLY A 273 -9.19 -3.85 6.55
CA GLY A 273 -7.95 -3.21 7.01
C GLY A 273 -8.01 -1.69 7.09
N THR A 274 -9.18 -1.07 7.17
CA THR A 274 -9.25 0.37 7.51
C THR A 274 -8.68 0.57 8.91
N PRO A 275 -7.64 1.43 9.08
CA PRO A 275 -7.06 1.65 10.39
C PRO A 275 -8.04 2.29 11.37
N THR A 276 -8.03 1.82 12.62
CA THR A 276 -8.85 2.40 13.72
C THR A 276 -8.24 3.68 14.31
N LYS A 277 -6.98 3.98 13.96
CA LYS A 277 -6.23 5.18 14.32
C LYS A 277 -5.43 5.63 13.10
N ILE A 278 -5.31 6.93 12.87
CA ILE A 278 -4.42 7.45 11.84
C ILE A 278 -2.98 7.28 12.32
N ILE A 279 -2.19 6.53 11.55
CA ILE A 279 -0.75 6.36 11.74
C ILE A 279 -0.09 6.85 10.46
N ALA A 280 0.84 7.78 10.58
CA ALA A 280 1.51 8.37 9.44
C ALA A 280 3.03 8.12 9.48
N ILE A 281 3.61 8.04 8.31
CA ILE A 281 5.04 8.18 8.08
C ILE A 281 5.36 9.66 8.21
N THR A 282 6.17 10.06 9.17
CA THR A 282 6.56 11.48 9.30
C THR A 282 7.61 11.85 8.25
N THR A 283 8.57 10.97 8.00
CA THR A 283 9.56 11.08 6.92
C THR A 283 10.24 9.74 6.65
N VAL A 284 10.89 9.62 5.49
CA VAL A 284 11.76 8.49 5.15
C VAL A 284 13.15 9.03 4.82
N THR A 285 14.16 8.58 5.57
CA THR A 285 15.56 8.95 5.35
C THR A 285 16.34 7.77 4.77
N ILE A 286 17.15 8.00 3.76
CA ILE A 286 17.98 6.99 3.11
C ILE A 286 19.44 7.12 3.56
N GLY A 287 19.96 6.05 4.16
CA GLY A 287 21.37 5.86 4.46
C GLY A 287 22.08 5.11 3.32
N GLU A 288 23.34 5.46 3.05
CA GLU A 288 24.22 4.82 2.08
C GLU A 288 25.53 4.40 2.76
N ALA A 289 26.04 3.21 2.46
CA ALA A 289 27.31 2.70 2.99
C ALA A 289 28.17 2.03 1.89
#